data_1a5280f3d25795793839225f375f3777
#
_entry.id   1a5280f3d25795793839225f375f3777
#
_cell.length_a   1.000
_cell.length_b   1.000
_cell.length_c   1.000
_cell.angle_alpha   90.00
_cell.angle_beta   90.00
_cell.angle_gamma   90.00
#
_symmetry.space_group_name_H-M   'P 1'
#
loop_
_entity.id
_entity.type
_entity.pdbx_description
1 polymer ?
#
loop_
_entity_poly.entity_id
_entity_poly.type
_entity_poly.pdbx_seq_one_letter_code
_entity_poly.pdbx_strand_id
1 'polypeptide(L)'
;MHELFASINTWFQSMGTWGLALNSCIESFFLLPPPDFLLIAMDLAKPEKALFYATICTLASAVGGAVGYAIGYWGGRPAFKFLFKKHIDKLESVEKMYTEYGSFAVFFSAFTPVPYKIFTIGSGILKMNFIKFFSVSLLGRGSRFFLVSLVLMFFGEAVKKHLELIILVVTILIIIFCIVVYKKRHKYLIKKK
;
A
#
# COMPACT_ATOMS: atom_id res chain seq x y z
N MET A 1 13.51 7.38 -15.26
CA MET A 1 12.51 7.06 -14.20
C MET A 1 13.16 6.92 -12.82
N HIS A 2 14.28 6.22 -12.69
CA HIS A 2 14.97 6.05 -11.38
C HIS A 2 15.41 7.39 -10.75
N GLU A 3 15.95 8.30 -11.55
CA GLU A 3 16.39 9.63 -11.06
C GLU A 3 15.20 10.49 -10.62
N LEU A 4 14.07 10.41 -11.32
CA LEU A 4 12.87 11.16 -10.94
C LEU A 4 12.33 10.71 -9.57
N PHE A 5 12.30 9.40 -9.32
CA PHE A 5 11.88 8.84 -8.02
C PHE A 5 12.84 9.22 -6.90
N ALA A 6 14.15 9.23 -7.18
CA ALA A 6 15.16 9.65 -6.21
C ALA A 6 15.00 11.15 -5.87
N SER A 7 14.83 12.00 -6.89
CA SER A 7 14.63 13.45 -6.70
C SER A 7 13.35 13.76 -5.91
N ILE A 8 12.26 13.07 -6.20
CA ILE A 8 10.99 13.21 -5.45
C ILE A 8 11.20 12.81 -3.99
N ASN A 9 11.92 11.71 -3.75
CA ASN A 9 12.15 11.22 -2.39
C ASN A 9 13.05 12.19 -1.58
N THR A 10 14.10 12.73 -2.19
CA THR A 10 14.96 13.75 -1.55
C THR A 10 14.20 15.05 -1.26
N TRP A 11 13.28 15.44 -2.15
CA TRP A 11 12.43 16.62 -1.92
C TRP A 11 11.50 16.40 -0.71
N PHE A 12 10.84 15.26 -0.60
CA PHE A 12 10.03 14.94 0.58
C PHE A 12 10.89 14.83 1.85
N GLN A 13 12.11 14.30 1.77
CA GLN A 13 13.04 14.25 2.91
C GLN A 13 13.40 15.65 3.42
N SER A 14 13.61 16.62 2.53
CA SER A 14 13.92 18.00 2.91
C SER A 14 12.80 18.68 3.71
N MET A 15 11.54 18.25 3.50
CA MET A 15 10.37 18.73 4.25
C MET A 15 10.18 18.02 5.60
N GLY A 16 11.01 17.03 5.92
CA GLY A 16 10.94 16.26 7.18
C GLY A 16 9.58 15.59 7.39
N THR A 17 8.98 15.81 8.56
CA THR A 17 7.72 15.17 8.96
C THR A 17 6.53 15.53 8.04
N TRP A 18 6.49 16.75 7.54
CA TRP A 18 5.47 17.18 6.57
C TRP A 18 5.59 16.45 5.23
N GLY A 19 6.83 16.23 4.78
CA GLY A 19 7.10 15.45 3.58
C GLY A 19 6.62 14.00 3.73
N LEU A 20 6.86 13.40 4.89
CA LEU A 20 6.37 12.06 5.22
C LEU A 20 4.83 12.00 5.18
N ALA A 21 4.15 12.98 5.79
CA ALA A 21 2.69 13.06 5.78
C ALA A 21 2.13 13.22 4.36
N LEU A 22 2.67 14.16 3.59
CA LEU A 22 2.25 14.41 2.21
C LEU A 22 2.47 13.19 1.32
N ASN A 23 3.64 12.57 1.39
CA ASN A 23 3.94 11.35 0.63
C ASN A 23 2.97 10.22 0.97
N SER A 24 2.72 9.97 2.27
CA SER A 24 1.79 8.93 2.72
C SER A 24 0.35 9.17 2.27
N CYS A 25 -0.07 10.43 2.28
CA CYS A 25 -1.40 10.82 1.81
C CYS A 25 -1.54 10.60 0.30
N ILE A 26 -0.63 11.18 -0.49
CA ILE A 26 -0.74 11.19 -1.95
C ILE A 26 -0.53 9.77 -2.54
N GLU A 27 0.40 8.96 -1.99
CA GLU A 27 0.63 7.57 -2.42
C GLU A 27 -0.63 6.72 -2.33
N SER A 28 -1.52 7.00 -1.39
CA SER A 28 -2.74 6.22 -1.17
C SER A 28 -3.75 6.28 -2.33
N PHE A 29 -3.64 7.28 -3.22
CA PHE A 29 -4.50 7.44 -4.40
C PHE A 29 -3.72 7.75 -5.70
N PHE A 30 -2.46 8.16 -5.60
CA PHE A 30 -1.62 8.47 -6.76
C PHE A 30 -0.39 7.55 -6.84
N LEU A 31 0.31 7.58 -8.00
CA LEU A 31 1.48 6.74 -8.25
C LEU A 31 2.75 7.46 -7.76
N LEU A 32 3.04 7.35 -6.46
CA LEU A 32 4.25 7.89 -5.84
C LEU A 32 5.11 6.77 -5.24
N PRO A 33 6.39 7.03 -4.95
CA PRO A 33 7.21 6.11 -4.19
C PRO A 33 6.55 5.75 -2.86
N PRO A 34 6.60 4.47 -2.44
CA PRO A 34 6.05 4.06 -1.14
C PRO A 34 6.62 4.89 0.00
N PRO A 35 5.79 5.37 0.94
CA PRO A 35 6.24 6.14 2.09
C PRO A 35 7.12 5.33 3.04
N ASP A 36 7.11 4.00 2.90
CA ASP A 36 7.94 3.09 3.70
C ASP A 36 9.44 3.45 3.61
N PHE A 37 9.94 3.83 2.43
CA PHE A 37 11.36 4.23 2.27
C PHE A 37 11.68 5.46 3.11
N LEU A 38 10.79 6.45 3.12
CA LEU A 38 10.96 7.67 3.88
C LEU A 38 10.79 7.41 5.37
N LEU A 39 9.79 6.60 5.76
CA LEU A 39 9.56 6.18 7.13
C LEU A 39 10.78 5.44 7.69
N ILE A 40 11.31 4.44 6.98
CA ILE A 40 12.51 3.68 7.37
C ILE A 40 13.71 4.61 7.56
N ALA A 41 13.94 5.53 6.63
CA ALA A 41 15.06 6.47 6.72
C ALA A 41 14.95 7.38 7.95
N MET A 42 13.73 7.86 8.26
CA MET A 42 13.48 8.72 9.42
C MET A 42 13.54 7.96 10.74
N ASP A 43 13.03 6.72 10.79
CA ASP A 43 13.09 5.85 11.97
C ASP A 43 14.54 5.47 12.30
N LEU A 44 15.35 5.17 11.28
CA LEU A 44 16.77 4.87 11.47
C LEU A 44 17.58 6.11 11.88
N ALA A 45 17.17 7.31 11.46
CA ALA A 45 17.82 8.55 11.86
C ALA A 45 17.47 8.96 13.30
N LYS A 46 16.22 8.72 13.72
CA LYS A 46 15.70 9.11 15.05
C LYS A 46 14.78 8.02 15.61
N PRO A 47 15.32 6.92 16.13
CA PRO A 47 14.53 5.77 16.62
C PRO A 47 13.55 6.16 17.74
N GLU A 48 13.90 7.15 18.56
CA GLU A 48 13.03 7.67 19.63
C GLU A 48 11.72 8.29 19.12
N LYS A 49 11.66 8.66 17.84
CA LYS A 49 10.47 9.24 17.18
C LYS A 49 9.74 8.27 16.25
N ALA A 50 10.16 7.01 16.18
CA ALA A 50 9.63 6.03 15.25
C ALA A 50 8.10 5.87 15.36
N LEU A 51 7.57 5.75 16.58
CA LEU A 51 6.12 5.64 16.79
C LEU A 51 5.35 6.90 16.39
N PHE A 52 5.96 8.06 16.55
CA PHE A 52 5.39 9.33 16.08
C PHE A 52 5.31 9.37 14.55
N TYR A 53 6.36 8.95 13.86
CA TYR A 53 6.37 8.87 12.40
C TYR A 53 5.37 7.83 11.87
N ALA A 54 5.27 6.65 12.52
CA ALA A 54 4.24 5.64 12.20
C ALA A 54 2.81 6.19 12.34
N THR A 55 2.55 6.97 13.40
CA THR A 55 1.25 7.62 13.62
C THR A 55 0.92 8.59 12.50
N ILE A 56 1.88 9.45 12.11
CA ILE A 56 1.70 10.41 11.02
C ILE A 56 1.45 9.69 9.69
N CYS A 57 2.25 8.67 9.36
CA CYS A 57 2.04 7.86 8.17
C CYS A 57 0.65 7.24 8.15
N THR A 58 0.21 6.68 9.26
CA THR A 58 -1.08 6.01 9.39
C THR A 58 -2.24 7.00 9.14
N LEU A 59 -2.24 8.13 9.84
CA LEU A 59 -3.29 9.15 9.72
C LEU A 59 -3.31 9.77 8.32
N ALA A 60 -2.15 10.18 7.81
CA ALA A 60 -2.03 10.77 6.49
C ALA A 60 -2.45 9.78 5.38
N SER A 61 -2.05 8.51 5.50
CA SER A 61 -2.46 7.46 4.56
C SER A 61 -3.96 7.16 4.63
N ALA A 62 -4.58 7.20 5.83
CA ALA A 62 -6.02 7.02 5.97
C ALA A 62 -6.79 8.17 5.31
N VAL A 63 -6.32 9.42 5.47
CA VAL A 63 -6.89 10.59 4.76
C VAL A 63 -6.75 10.43 3.25
N GLY A 64 -5.56 10.05 2.76
CA GLY A 64 -5.35 9.77 1.34
C GLY A 64 -6.23 8.63 0.82
N GLY A 65 -6.42 7.58 1.61
CA GLY A 65 -7.35 6.50 1.32
C GLY A 65 -8.81 6.98 1.19
N ALA A 66 -9.24 7.89 2.07
CA ALA A 66 -10.57 8.52 1.99
C ALA A 66 -10.73 9.37 0.71
N VAL A 67 -9.68 10.08 0.29
CA VAL A 67 -9.65 10.80 -0.99
C VAL A 67 -9.77 9.82 -2.15
N GLY A 68 -9.00 8.72 -2.16
CA GLY A 68 -9.09 7.67 -3.18
C GLY A 68 -10.48 7.04 -3.25
N TYR A 69 -11.10 6.77 -2.09
CA TYR A 69 -12.47 6.31 -1.99
C TYR A 69 -13.47 7.32 -2.59
N ALA A 70 -13.34 8.60 -2.26
CA ALA A 70 -14.19 9.66 -2.78
C ALA A 70 -14.07 9.79 -4.32
N ILE A 71 -12.86 9.72 -4.86
CA ILE A 71 -12.61 9.68 -6.31
C ILE A 71 -13.35 8.51 -6.96
N GLY A 72 -13.28 7.32 -6.35
CA GLY A 72 -14.00 6.14 -6.82
C GLY A 72 -15.52 6.29 -6.71
N TYR A 73 -16.01 6.80 -5.59
CA TYR A 73 -17.44 6.97 -5.31
C TYR A 73 -18.13 7.94 -6.29
N TRP A 74 -17.50 9.09 -6.55
CA TRP A 74 -18.01 10.07 -7.49
C TRP A 74 -17.69 9.73 -8.94
N GLY A 75 -16.54 9.10 -9.21
CA GLY A 75 -16.15 8.63 -10.53
C GLY A 75 -17.03 7.50 -11.06
N GLY A 76 -17.59 6.67 -10.18
CA GLY A 76 -18.55 5.62 -10.48
C GLY A 76 -18.17 4.68 -11.62
N ARG A 77 -19.15 4.34 -12.49
CA ARG A 77 -18.97 3.45 -13.65
C ARG A 77 -17.89 3.89 -14.64
N PRO A 78 -17.69 5.18 -14.98
CA PRO A 78 -16.58 5.59 -15.85
C PRO A 78 -15.20 5.26 -15.28
N ALA A 79 -14.99 5.49 -13.99
CA ALA A 79 -13.74 5.16 -13.30
C ALA A 79 -13.51 3.64 -13.25
N PHE A 80 -14.57 2.85 -13.06
CA PHE A 80 -14.49 1.39 -13.14
C PHE A 80 -14.08 0.93 -14.54
N LYS A 81 -14.69 1.48 -15.58
CA LYS A 81 -14.34 1.18 -16.98
C LYS A 81 -12.88 1.49 -17.30
N PHE A 82 -12.36 2.58 -16.75
CA PHE A 82 -10.96 2.97 -16.92
C PHE A 82 -9.98 2.00 -16.22
N LEU A 83 -10.31 1.61 -14.98
CA LEU A 83 -9.46 0.72 -14.15
C LEU A 83 -9.57 -0.76 -14.55
N PHE A 84 -10.77 -1.19 -14.98
CA PHE A 84 -11.09 -2.61 -15.21
C PHE A 84 -11.67 -2.87 -16.61
N LYS A 85 -11.11 -2.24 -17.65
CA LYS A 85 -11.58 -2.33 -19.07
C LYS A 85 -11.99 -3.75 -19.53
N LYS A 86 -11.37 -4.79 -18.99
CA LYS A 86 -11.52 -6.18 -19.43
C LYS A 86 -12.60 -6.99 -18.65
N HIS A 87 -13.23 -6.40 -17.64
CA HIS A 87 -14.10 -7.14 -16.70
C HIS A 87 -15.44 -6.46 -16.42
N ILE A 88 -15.92 -5.64 -17.36
CA ILE A 88 -17.18 -4.87 -17.19
C ILE A 88 -18.38 -5.81 -17.03
N ASP A 89 -18.38 -6.93 -17.77
CA ASP A 89 -19.46 -7.92 -17.77
C ASP A 89 -19.59 -8.69 -16.43
N LYS A 90 -18.58 -8.55 -15.54
CA LYS A 90 -18.56 -9.21 -14.24
C LYS A 90 -18.81 -8.23 -13.08
N LEU A 91 -19.26 -7.01 -13.36
CA LEU A 91 -19.42 -5.96 -12.36
C LEU A 91 -20.30 -6.41 -11.20
N GLU A 92 -21.46 -7.00 -11.48
CA GLU A 92 -22.39 -7.48 -10.45
C GLU A 92 -21.78 -8.59 -9.56
N SER A 93 -21.03 -9.51 -10.17
CA SER A 93 -20.34 -10.57 -9.42
C SER A 93 -19.23 -10.02 -8.55
N VAL A 94 -18.51 -8.97 -9.04
CA VAL A 94 -17.46 -8.28 -8.29
C VAL A 94 -18.08 -7.46 -7.16
N GLU A 95 -19.20 -6.76 -7.38
CA GLU A 95 -19.92 -6.03 -6.35
C GLU A 95 -20.39 -6.96 -5.22
N LYS A 96 -20.97 -8.11 -5.57
CA LYS A 96 -21.42 -9.11 -4.59
C LYS A 96 -20.26 -9.69 -3.78
N MET A 97 -19.17 -10.07 -4.44
CA MET A 97 -17.96 -10.57 -3.78
C MET A 97 -17.30 -9.49 -2.91
N TYR A 98 -17.32 -8.23 -3.36
CA TYR A 98 -16.74 -7.13 -2.60
C TYR A 98 -17.59 -6.74 -1.38
N THR A 99 -18.90 -6.92 -1.44
CA THR A 99 -19.82 -6.72 -0.29
C THR A 99 -19.51 -7.75 0.81
N GLU A 100 -19.16 -8.97 0.45
CA GLU A 100 -18.86 -10.06 1.38
C GLU A 100 -17.41 -10.03 1.89
N TYR A 101 -16.45 -9.89 0.98
CA TYR A 101 -15.00 -10.01 1.27
C TYR A 101 -14.22 -8.69 1.15
N GLY A 102 -14.87 -7.59 0.80
CA GLY A 102 -14.19 -6.32 0.53
C GLY A 102 -13.39 -5.78 1.71
N SER A 103 -13.88 -5.98 2.94
CA SER A 103 -13.13 -5.59 4.14
C SER A 103 -11.81 -6.34 4.26
N PHE A 104 -11.81 -7.64 4.00
CA PHE A 104 -10.58 -8.44 3.97
C PHE A 104 -9.65 -8.00 2.86
N ALA A 105 -10.18 -7.76 1.66
CA ALA A 105 -9.40 -7.31 0.52
C ALA A 105 -8.72 -5.96 0.78
N VAL A 106 -9.45 -5.01 1.38
CA VAL A 106 -8.91 -3.71 1.80
C VAL A 106 -7.85 -3.88 2.88
N PHE A 107 -8.10 -4.69 3.92
CA PHE A 107 -7.12 -4.93 4.98
C PHE A 107 -5.82 -5.53 4.44
N PHE A 108 -5.93 -6.61 3.66
CA PHE A 108 -4.76 -7.26 3.09
C PHE A 108 -3.98 -6.34 2.15
N SER A 109 -4.66 -5.55 1.31
CA SER A 109 -3.98 -4.60 0.44
C SER A 109 -3.32 -3.46 1.21
N ALA A 110 -3.93 -3.02 2.31
CA ALA A 110 -3.38 -1.99 3.18
C ALA A 110 -2.14 -2.47 3.97
N PHE A 111 -2.13 -3.75 4.36
CA PHE A 111 -1.03 -4.37 5.11
C PHE A 111 0.12 -4.85 4.21
N THR A 112 -0.19 -5.41 3.03
CA THR A 112 0.79 -5.98 2.10
C THR A 112 1.32 -4.93 1.10
N PRO A 113 2.43 -5.19 0.38
CA PRO A 113 2.95 -4.30 -0.67
C PRO A 113 2.11 -4.34 -1.97
N VAL A 114 0.85 -4.74 -1.90
CA VAL A 114 -0.09 -4.69 -3.03
C VAL A 114 -0.51 -3.23 -3.26
N PRO A 115 -0.72 -2.80 -4.52
CA PRO A 115 -1.11 -1.42 -4.82
C PRO A 115 -2.43 -1.04 -4.14
N TYR A 116 -2.35 -0.43 -2.96
CA TYR A 116 -3.49 -0.07 -2.11
C TYR A 116 -4.49 0.87 -2.80
N LYS A 117 -4.00 1.77 -3.66
CA LYS A 117 -4.83 2.71 -4.46
C LYS A 117 -5.91 2.04 -5.30
N ILE A 118 -5.68 0.81 -5.79
CA ILE A 118 -6.69 0.06 -6.55
C ILE A 118 -7.88 -0.29 -5.63
N PHE A 119 -7.58 -0.63 -4.38
CA PHE A 119 -8.60 -0.99 -3.39
C PHE A 119 -9.31 0.24 -2.83
N THR A 120 -8.63 1.39 -2.66
CA THR A 120 -9.28 2.63 -2.21
C THR A 120 -10.29 3.11 -3.23
N ILE A 121 -9.87 3.25 -4.50
CA ILE A 121 -10.74 3.69 -5.58
C ILE A 121 -11.82 2.63 -5.85
N GLY A 122 -11.45 1.34 -5.87
CA GLY A 122 -12.39 0.23 -6.06
C GLY A 122 -13.48 0.20 -5.01
N SER A 123 -13.16 0.40 -3.73
CA SER A 123 -14.13 0.48 -2.63
C SER A 123 -15.13 1.61 -2.82
N GLY A 124 -14.68 2.76 -3.33
CA GLY A 124 -15.56 3.89 -3.67
C GLY A 124 -16.49 3.57 -4.84
N ILE A 125 -15.96 3.01 -5.93
CA ILE A 125 -16.75 2.61 -7.11
C ILE A 125 -17.84 1.61 -6.76
N LEU A 126 -17.50 0.63 -5.92
CA LEU A 126 -18.41 -0.43 -5.45
C LEU A 126 -19.26 0.01 -4.26
N LYS A 127 -19.20 1.29 -3.87
CA LYS A 127 -20.01 1.89 -2.81
C LYS A 127 -19.95 1.13 -1.48
N MET A 128 -18.77 0.59 -1.13
CA MET A 128 -18.56 -0.01 0.18
C MET A 128 -18.90 0.99 1.29
N ASN A 129 -19.42 0.53 2.42
CA ASN A 129 -19.67 1.41 3.54
C ASN A 129 -18.38 2.13 3.96
N PHE A 130 -18.41 3.47 3.96
CA PHE A 130 -17.24 4.32 4.20
C PHE A 130 -16.60 4.07 5.57
N ILE A 131 -17.42 3.91 6.62
CA ILE A 131 -16.91 3.67 7.98
C ILE A 131 -16.17 2.34 8.05
N LYS A 132 -16.72 1.27 7.45
CA LYS A 132 -16.04 -0.03 7.36
C LYS A 132 -14.74 0.07 6.57
N PHE A 133 -14.76 0.73 5.40
CA PHE A 133 -13.57 0.97 4.59
C PHE A 133 -12.50 1.71 5.37
N PHE A 134 -12.86 2.85 5.99
CA PHE A 134 -11.92 3.71 6.71
C PHE A 134 -11.30 3.00 7.92
N SER A 135 -12.12 2.33 8.74
CA SER A 135 -11.63 1.58 9.92
C SER A 135 -10.67 0.46 9.53
N VAL A 136 -11.03 -0.33 8.51
CA VAL A 136 -10.19 -1.44 8.05
C VAL A 136 -8.90 -0.94 7.40
N SER A 137 -8.97 0.17 6.65
CA SER A 137 -7.80 0.84 6.08
C SER A 137 -6.85 1.36 7.16
N LEU A 138 -7.41 2.02 8.17
CA LEU A 138 -6.65 2.56 9.30
C LEU A 138 -5.94 1.43 10.06
N LEU A 139 -6.63 0.32 10.33
CA LEU A 139 -6.05 -0.85 10.98
C LEU A 139 -4.96 -1.50 10.12
N GLY A 140 -5.21 -1.72 8.84
CA GLY A 140 -4.25 -2.36 7.95
C GLY A 140 -2.97 -1.53 7.75
N ARG A 141 -3.11 -0.25 7.43
CA ARG A 141 -1.96 0.67 7.27
C ARG A 141 -1.25 0.92 8.60
N GLY A 142 -2.04 1.11 9.67
CA GLY A 142 -1.50 1.26 11.02
C GLY A 142 -0.66 0.06 11.42
N SER A 143 -1.22 -1.15 11.36
CA SER A 143 -0.49 -2.38 11.69
C SER A 143 0.83 -2.48 10.92
N ARG A 144 0.85 -2.15 9.63
CA ARG A 144 2.06 -2.18 8.80
C ARG A 144 3.10 -1.14 9.27
N PHE A 145 2.72 0.14 9.37
CA PHE A 145 3.66 1.20 9.73
C PHE A 145 4.18 1.06 11.14
N PHE A 146 3.31 0.73 12.10
CA PHE A 146 3.73 0.48 13.48
C PHE A 146 4.63 -0.74 13.59
N LEU A 147 4.35 -1.82 12.84
CA LEU A 147 5.22 -3.00 12.83
C LEU A 147 6.61 -2.65 12.29
N VAL A 148 6.70 -1.94 11.18
CA VAL A 148 7.98 -1.49 10.60
C VAL A 148 8.74 -0.61 11.59
N SER A 149 8.08 0.41 12.14
CA SER A 149 8.71 1.35 13.09
C SER A 149 9.12 0.68 14.39
N LEU A 150 8.33 -0.25 14.93
CA LEU A 150 8.71 -1.03 16.11
C LEU A 150 9.94 -1.89 15.86
N VAL A 151 9.98 -2.60 14.73
CA VAL A 151 11.16 -3.40 14.36
C VAL A 151 12.39 -2.52 14.24
N LEU A 152 12.28 -1.36 13.60
CA LEU A 152 13.41 -0.43 13.46
C LEU A 152 13.81 0.24 14.77
N MET A 153 12.87 0.51 15.66
CA MET A 153 13.16 1.07 16.98
C MET A 153 14.00 0.11 17.84
N PHE A 154 13.68 -1.20 17.81
CA PHE A 154 14.40 -2.19 18.62
C PHE A 154 15.64 -2.77 17.91
N PHE A 155 15.60 -2.92 16.60
CA PHE A 155 16.63 -3.61 15.82
C PHE A 155 17.32 -2.71 14.79
N GLY A 156 17.10 -1.39 14.83
CA GLY A 156 17.59 -0.46 13.82
C GLY A 156 19.10 -0.49 13.62
N GLU A 157 19.90 -0.66 14.68
CA GLU A 157 21.36 -0.80 14.57
C GLU A 157 21.77 -2.11 13.87
N ALA A 158 21.09 -3.22 14.20
CA ALA A 158 21.32 -4.49 13.52
C ALA A 158 20.87 -4.42 12.05
N VAL A 159 19.76 -3.75 11.77
CA VAL A 159 19.29 -3.51 10.40
C VAL A 159 20.28 -2.67 9.61
N LYS A 160 20.83 -1.59 10.17
CA LYS A 160 21.89 -0.78 9.53
C LYS A 160 23.11 -1.61 9.20
N LYS A 161 23.56 -2.46 10.14
CA LYS A 161 24.74 -3.30 9.98
C LYS A 161 24.58 -4.38 8.92
N HIS A 162 23.36 -4.92 8.77
CA HIS A 162 23.08 -6.04 7.87
C HIS A 162 22.13 -5.66 6.72
N LEU A 163 22.04 -4.37 6.38
CA LEU A 163 21.10 -3.85 5.39
C LEU A 163 21.24 -4.55 4.03
N GLU A 164 22.48 -4.75 3.58
CA GLU A 164 22.76 -5.42 2.31
C GLU A 164 22.28 -6.87 2.30
N LEU A 165 22.51 -7.59 3.40
CA LEU A 165 22.06 -8.97 3.55
C LEU A 165 20.53 -9.07 3.61
N ILE A 166 19.86 -8.14 4.30
CA ILE A 166 18.39 -8.08 4.37
C ILE A 166 17.80 -7.82 3.00
N ILE A 167 18.35 -6.84 2.25
CA ILE A 167 17.90 -6.55 0.88
C ILE A 167 18.06 -7.77 -0.01
N LEU A 168 19.20 -8.47 0.08
CA LEU A 168 19.46 -9.67 -0.71
C LEU A 168 18.44 -10.78 -0.38
N VAL A 169 18.20 -11.06 0.89
CA VAL A 169 17.22 -12.08 1.33
C VAL A 169 15.80 -11.73 0.86
N VAL A 170 15.38 -10.48 1.04
CA VAL A 170 14.05 -10.03 0.60
C VAL A 170 13.92 -10.15 -0.92
N THR A 171 14.95 -9.78 -1.67
CA THR A 171 14.96 -9.91 -3.13
C THR A 171 14.84 -11.37 -3.57
N ILE A 172 15.56 -12.28 -2.93
CA ILE A 172 15.46 -13.72 -3.20
C ILE A 172 14.05 -14.23 -2.88
N LEU A 173 13.47 -13.84 -1.75
CA LEU A 173 12.12 -14.25 -1.38
C LEU A 173 11.07 -13.77 -2.39
N ILE A 174 11.19 -12.53 -2.88
CA ILE A 174 10.33 -11.98 -3.93
C ILE A 174 10.46 -12.79 -5.23
N ILE A 175 11.70 -13.11 -5.64
CA ILE A 175 11.96 -13.92 -6.85
C ILE A 175 11.33 -15.32 -6.70
N ILE A 176 11.54 -15.97 -5.56
CA ILE A 176 10.97 -17.30 -5.28
C ILE A 176 9.43 -17.22 -5.31
N PHE A 177 8.85 -16.21 -4.68
CA PHE A 177 7.41 -15.99 -4.69
C PHE A 177 6.87 -15.81 -6.11
N CYS A 178 7.52 -14.98 -6.93
CA CYS A 178 7.16 -14.77 -8.33
C CYS A 178 7.24 -16.08 -9.14
N ILE A 179 8.28 -16.89 -8.94
CA ILE A 179 8.45 -18.19 -9.61
C ILE A 179 7.34 -19.16 -9.20
N VAL A 180 7.01 -19.23 -7.91
CA VAL A 180 5.94 -20.10 -7.39
C VAL A 180 4.58 -19.70 -7.97
N VAL A 181 4.27 -18.41 -7.98
CA VAL A 181 3.02 -17.87 -8.56
C VAL A 181 2.98 -18.15 -10.07
N TYR A 182 4.08 -17.93 -10.79
CA TYR A 182 4.17 -18.22 -12.22
C TYR A 182 3.94 -19.71 -12.53
N LYS A 183 4.65 -20.62 -11.81
CA LYS A 183 4.46 -22.08 -11.95
C LYS A 183 3.03 -22.52 -11.65
N LYS A 184 2.43 -21.98 -10.60
CA LYS A 184 1.03 -22.30 -10.23
C LYS A 184 0.07 -21.85 -11.32
N ARG A 185 0.25 -20.64 -11.86
CA ARG A 185 -0.57 -20.10 -12.95
C ARG A 185 -0.41 -20.90 -14.24
N HIS A 186 0.81 -21.30 -14.59
CA HIS A 186 1.10 -22.12 -15.77
C HIS A 186 0.44 -23.51 -15.68
N LYS A 187 0.47 -24.13 -14.49
CA LYS A 187 -0.16 -25.44 -14.24
C LYS A 187 -1.70 -25.39 -14.39
N TYR A 188 -2.32 -24.25 -14.00
CA TYR A 188 -3.77 -24.05 -14.19
C TYR A 188 -4.16 -23.87 -15.66
N LEU A 189 -3.31 -23.23 -16.47
CA LEU A 189 -3.56 -23.01 -17.90
C LEU A 189 -3.44 -24.29 -18.72
N ILE A 190 -2.51 -25.20 -18.37
CA ILE A 190 -2.34 -26.49 -19.04
C ILE A 190 -3.49 -27.46 -18.71
N LYS A 191 -4.04 -27.39 -17.50
CA LYS A 191 -5.15 -28.28 -17.06
C LYS A 191 -6.52 -27.89 -17.64
N LYS A 192 -6.61 -26.73 -18.31
CA LYS A 192 -7.84 -26.18 -18.90
C LYS A 192 -7.87 -26.31 -20.44
N LYS A 193 -6.85 -26.95 -21.03
CA LYS A 193 -6.79 -27.37 -22.43
C LYS A 193 -7.02 -28.88 -22.51
#